data_56833d7d153a61da3fcacdd0f6c72740
#
_entry.id   56833d7d153a61da3fcacdd0f6c72740
#
_cell.length_a   1.000
_cell.length_b   1.000
_cell.length_c   1.000
_cell.angle_alpha   90.00
_cell.angle_beta   90.00
_cell.angle_gamma   90.00
#
_symmetry.space_group_name_H-M   'P 1'
#
loop_
_entity.id
_entity.type
_entity.pdbx_description
1 polymer ?
#
loop_
_entity_poly.entity_id
_entity_poly.type
_entity_poly.pdbx_seq_one_letter_code
_entity_poly.pdbx_strand_id
1 'polypeptide(L)' 'MTKIELGLRETLHRDGMLRLYNLAAKMQMTRSAIQNGIEVYLQKLNLIEVTQNGRRLTKDGEQLFK' A
#
# COMPACT_ATOMS: atom_id res chain seq x y z
N MET A 1 -8.74 -8.31 7.23
CA MET A 1 -8.28 -7.31 6.27
C MET A 1 -9.28 -7.22 5.11
N THR A 2 -9.60 -6.03 4.68
CA THR A 2 -10.57 -5.86 3.59
C THR A 2 -9.97 -6.23 2.24
N LYS A 3 -10.84 -6.43 1.26
CA LYS A 3 -10.43 -6.73 -0.11
C LYS A 3 -9.54 -5.64 -0.69
N ILE A 4 -9.85 -4.38 -0.36
CA ILE A 4 -9.09 -3.22 -0.83
C ILE A 4 -7.69 -3.21 -0.24
N GLU A 5 -7.58 -3.48 1.05
CA GLU A 5 -6.28 -3.55 1.73
C GLU A 5 -5.42 -4.68 1.18
N LEU A 6 -6.03 -5.84 0.94
CA LEU A 6 -5.32 -6.96 0.34
C LEU A 6 -4.85 -6.63 -1.08
N GLY A 7 -5.68 -5.94 -1.84
CA GLY A 7 -5.34 -5.50 -3.19
C GLY A 7 -4.15 -4.55 -3.21
N LEU A 8 -4.11 -3.62 -2.26
CA LEU A 8 -2.99 -2.69 -2.14
C LEU A 8 -1.70 -3.43 -1.82
N ARG A 9 -1.74 -4.36 -0.85
CA ARG A 9 -0.57 -5.16 -0.49
C ARG A 9 -0.07 -5.99 -1.67
N GLU A 10 -1.00 -6.63 -2.37
CA GLU A 10 -0.66 -7.45 -3.52
C GLU A 10 0.01 -6.62 -4.62
N THR A 11 -0.52 -5.42 -4.88
CA THR A 11 0.05 -4.51 -5.86
C THR A 11 1.47 -4.10 -5.50
N LEU A 12 1.69 -3.73 -4.24
CA LEU A 12 3.03 -3.36 -3.78
C LEU A 12 3.98 -4.55 -3.74
N HIS A 13 3.47 -5.73 -3.41
CA HIS A 13 4.29 -6.94 -3.43
C HIS A 13 4.78 -7.26 -4.85
N ARG A 14 3.91 -7.14 -5.82
CA ARG A 14 4.23 -7.43 -7.22
C ARG A 14 5.17 -6.39 -7.83
N ASP A 15 4.90 -5.11 -7.57
CA ASP A 15 5.60 -4.01 -8.24
C ASP A 15 6.74 -3.42 -7.43
N GLY A 16 6.86 -3.79 -6.16
CA GLY A 16 7.88 -3.25 -5.27
C GLY A 16 7.46 -1.92 -4.69
N MET A 17 8.09 -0.83 -5.15
CA MET A 17 7.79 0.52 -4.67
C MET A 17 6.98 1.28 -5.72
N LEU A 18 5.90 1.92 -5.28
CA LEU A 18 5.05 2.73 -6.15
C LEU A 18 4.79 4.09 -5.53
N ARG A 19 4.82 5.13 -6.36
CA ARG A 19 4.40 6.45 -5.93
C ARG A 19 2.89 6.48 -5.78
N LEU A 20 2.40 7.41 -4.96
CA LEU A 20 0.97 7.51 -4.67
C LEU A 20 0.12 7.58 -5.94
N TYR A 21 0.54 8.39 -6.91
CA TYR A 21 -0.19 8.54 -8.16
C TYR A 21 -0.33 7.21 -8.90
N ASN A 22 0.77 6.49 -9.02
CA ASN A 22 0.77 5.21 -9.72
C ASN A 22 -0.02 4.14 -8.97
N LEU A 23 0.08 4.14 -7.66
CA LEU A 23 -0.67 3.20 -6.82
C LEU A 23 -2.17 3.46 -6.95
N ALA A 24 -2.57 4.72 -6.90
CA ALA A 24 -3.98 5.10 -7.05
C ALA A 24 -4.53 4.68 -8.41
N ALA A 25 -3.74 4.87 -9.47
CA ALA A 25 -4.15 4.48 -10.81
C ALA A 25 -4.34 2.96 -10.91
N LYS A 26 -3.42 2.18 -10.35
CA LYS A 26 -3.50 0.73 -10.38
C LYS A 26 -4.66 0.20 -9.55
N MET A 27 -4.96 0.87 -8.45
CA MET A 27 -6.07 0.49 -7.57
C MET A 27 -7.41 1.05 -8.04
N GLN A 28 -7.41 1.93 -9.05
CA GLN A 28 -8.60 2.62 -9.53
C GLN A 28 -9.30 3.39 -8.41
N MET A 29 -8.49 4.06 -7.60
CA MET A 29 -8.96 4.85 -6.46
C MET A 29 -8.37 6.25 -6.55
N THR A 30 -8.98 7.19 -5.83
CA THR A 30 -8.40 8.53 -5.72
C THR A 30 -7.18 8.49 -4.79
N ARG A 31 -6.26 9.43 -4.99
CA ARG A 31 -5.10 9.55 -4.12
C ARG A 31 -5.53 9.82 -2.68
N SER A 32 -6.55 10.65 -2.51
CA SER A 32 -7.06 10.99 -1.19
C SER A 32 -7.62 9.77 -0.44
N ALA A 33 -8.32 8.89 -1.15
CA ALA A 33 -8.88 7.68 -0.55
C ALA A 33 -7.77 6.76 -0.03
N ILE A 34 -6.67 6.66 -0.77
CA ILE A 34 -5.53 5.84 -0.34
C ILE A 34 -4.80 6.54 0.81
N GLN A 35 -4.44 7.82 0.63
CA GLN A 35 -3.59 8.55 1.56
C GLN A 35 -4.24 8.75 2.92
N ASN A 36 -5.54 9.05 2.95
CA ASN A 36 -6.24 9.37 4.18
C ASN A 36 -7.00 8.19 4.77
N GLY A 37 -7.04 7.07 4.08
CA GLY A 37 -7.76 5.89 4.54
C GLY A 37 -6.86 4.68 4.72
N ILE A 38 -6.68 3.92 3.65
CA ILE A 38 -5.98 2.63 3.70
C ILE A 38 -4.53 2.78 4.15
N GLU A 39 -3.83 3.78 3.63
CA GLU A 39 -2.42 4.00 3.93
C GLU A 39 -2.19 4.27 5.41
N VAL A 40 -3.05 5.08 6.02
CA VAL A 40 -2.95 5.40 7.44
C VAL A 40 -3.08 4.13 8.28
N TYR A 41 -4.04 3.29 7.95
CA TYR A 41 -4.29 2.06 8.67
C TYR A 41 -3.09 1.09 8.55
N LEU A 42 -2.60 0.90 7.33
CA LEU A 42 -1.50 -0.02 7.09
C LEU A 42 -0.18 0.48 7.69
N GLN A 43 0.03 1.79 7.74
CA GLN A 43 1.19 2.35 8.42
C GLN A 43 1.14 2.10 9.91
N LYS A 44 -0.04 2.23 10.53
CA LYS A 44 -0.20 1.96 11.97
C LYS A 44 0.14 0.52 12.30
N LEU A 45 -0.16 -0.41 11.39
CA LEU A 45 0.16 -1.82 11.57
C LEU A 45 1.59 -2.14 11.15
N ASN A 46 2.34 -1.14 10.70
CA ASN A 46 3.73 -1.31 10.23
C ASN A 46 3.83 -2.28 9.04
N LEU A 47 2.82 -2.29 8.19
CA LEU A 47 2.80 -3.16 7.02
C LEU A 47 3.32 -2.48 5.76
N ILE A 48 3.26 -1.14 5.71
CA ILE A 48 3.81 -0.38 4.60
C ILE A 48 4.70 0.75 5.12
N GLU A 49 5.61 1.20 4.26
CA GLU A 49 6.49 2.31 4.53
C GLU A 49 6.30 3.37 3.44
N VAL A 50 6.11 4.61 3.87
CA VAL A 50 5.94 5.75 2.95
C VAL A 50 7.24 6.54 2.94
N THR A 51 7.81 6.70 1.73
CA THR A 51 9.05 7.45 1.54
C THR A 51 8.85 8.50 0.45
N GLN A 52 9.88 9.34 0.23
CA GLN A 52 9.86 10.32 -0.85
C GLN A 52 9.74 9.65 -2.22
N ASN A 53 10.23 8.43 -2.34
CA ASN A 53 10.26 7.70 -3.60
C ASN A 53 8.99 6.89 -3.85
N GLY A 54 8.13 6.78 -2.85
CA GLY A 54 6.87 6.05 -2.98
C GLY A 54 6.54 5.23 -1.75
N ARG A 55 5.68 4.24 -1.94
CA ARG A 55 5.23 3.34 -0.89
C ARG A 55 5.72 1.94 -1.20
N ARG A 56 6.11 1.23 -0.16
CA ARG A 56 6.53 -0.17 -0.29
C ARG A 56 6.08 -0.95 0.93
N LEU A 57 6.03 -2.27 0.77
CA LEU A 57 5.75 -3.14 1.91
C LEU A 57 6.97 -3.19 2.83
N THR A 58 6.70 -3.23 4.13
CA THR A 58 7.74 -3.53 5.10
C THR A 58 7.99 -5.04 5.10
N LYS A 59 9.01 -5.47 5.85
CA LYS A 59 9.26 -6.89 6.04
C LYS A 59 8.02 -7.61 6.60
N ASP A 60 7.35 -6.98 7.55
CA ASP A 60 6.13 -7.54 8.13
C ASP A 60 5.01 -7.62 7.10
N GLY A 61 4.88 -6.59 6.25
CA GLY A 61 3.88 -6.58 5.18
C GLY A 61 4.10 -7.69 4.17
N GLU A 62 5.36 -7.96 3.84
CA GLU A 62 5.70 -9.05 2.93
C GLU A 62 5.36 -10.41 3.55
N GLN A 63 5.66 -10.60 4.81
CA GLN A 63 5.47 -11.87 5.48
C GLN A 63 4.00 -12.22 5.68
N LEU A 64 3.14 -11.23 5.74
CA LEU A 64 1.72 -11.47 5.98
C LEU A 64 1.06 -12.24 4.83
N PHE A 65 1.68 -12.25 3.66
CA PHE A 65 1.16 -12.98 2.50
C PHE A 65 1.49 -14.46 2.50
N LYS A 66 2.33 -14.88 3.39
CA LYS A 66 2.77 -16.28 3.40
C LYS A 66 1.90 -17.15 4.30
#